data_38056091237d79c1a64da03b1c492737
#
_entry.id   38056091237d79c1a64da03b1c492737
#
_cell.length_a   1.000
_cell.length_b   1.000
_cell.length_c   1.000
_cell.angle_alpha   90.00
_cell.angle_beta   90.00
_cell.angle_gamma   90.00
#
_symmetry.space_group_name_H-M   'P 1'
#
loop_
_entity.id
_entity.type
_entity.pdbx_description
1 polymer ?
#
loop_
_entity_poly.entity_id
_entity_poly.type
_entity_poly.pdbx_seq_one_letter_code
_entity_poly.pdbx_strand_id
1 'polypeptide(L)'
;MNLTSGTKLGPYEIVSLLGAGGMGEVYRARDSRLRREVAIKVLPRALSLDADRMRRFEQEALATAALNHPNILAVFDIGTSDGSPYVVSELLEGETLRDRLRTGSIALRKTLDYALQIAHGLAAAHEKGIIHRDLKPENL
;
A
#
# COMPACT_ATOMS: atom_id res chain seq x y z
N MET A 1 11.48 2.75 -12.48
CA MET A 1 11.13 3.90 -13.38
C MET A 1 10.87 5.08 -12.45
N ASN A 2 11.78 6.03 -12.39
CA ASN A 2 11.59 7.22 -11.54
C ASN A 2 10.59 8.16 -12.20
N LEU A 3 9.36 8.18 -11.69
CA LEU A 3 8.35 9.15 -12.10
C LEU A 3 8.68 10.52 -11.49
N THR A 4 8.62 11.57 -12.30
CA THR A 4 8.86 12.93 -11.85
C THR A 4 7.56 13.60 -11.40
N SER A 5 7.68 14.63 -10.55
CA SER A 5 6.53 15.46 -10.19
C SER A 5 5.83 16.00 -11.45
N GLY A 6 4.50 15.97 -11.46
CA GLY A 6 3.66 16.33 -12.59
C GLY A 6 3.37 15.18 -13.57
N THR A 7 4.02 14.02 -13.46
CA THR A 7 3.67 12.85 -14.28
C THR A 7 2.25 12.40 -13.97
N LYS A 8 1.49 12.08 -15.01
CA LYS A 8 0.10 11.61 -14.88
C LYS A 8 -0.01 10.11 -15.04
N LEU A 9 -0.66 9.46 -14.08
CA LEU A 9 -1.10 8.07 -14.14
C LEU A 9 -2.64 8.05 -14.13
N GLY A 10 -3.25 8.05 -15.30
CA GLY A 10 -4.70 8.25 -15.40
C GLY A 10 -5.14 9.58 -14.77
N PRO A 11 -6.05 9.57 -13.76
CA PRO A 11 -6.51 10.79 -13.08
C PRO A 11 -5.57 11.26 -11.96
N TYR A 12 -4.48 10.53 -11.72
CA TYR A 12 -3.54 10.80 -10.63
C TYR A 12 -2.34 11.56 -11.14
N GLU A 13 -1.93 12.60 -10.43
CA GLU A 13 -0.72 13.39 -10.72
C GLU A 13 0.30 13.16 -9.63
N ILE A 14 1.49 12.70 -10.00
CA ILE A 14 2.61 12.45 -9.08
C ILE A 14 3.08 13.77 -8.46
N VAL A 15 3.20 13.79 -7.14
CA VAL A 15 3.71 14.93 -6.37
C VAL A 15 5.16 14.70 -5.95
N SER A 16 5.45 13.57 -5.31
CA SER A 16 6.79 13.24 -4.80
C SER A 16 6.96 11.74 -4.60
N LEU A 17 8.21 11.29 -4.59
CA LEU A 17 8.58 9.94 -4.18
C LEU A 17 8.49 9.84 -2.65
N LEU A 18 7.85 8.79 -2.14
CA LEU A 18 7.79 8.45 -0.72
C LEU A 18 8.80 7.37 -0.35
N GLY A 19 9.04 6.41 -1.24
CA GLY A 19 9.99 5.33 -1.01
C GLY A 19 10.20 4.46 -2.24
N ALA A 20 11.36 3.80 -2.29
CA ALA A 20 11.71 2.87 -3.36
C ALA A 20 12.34 1.62 -2.77
N GLY A 21 12.06 0.46 -3.37
CA GLY A 21 12.59 -0.84 -2.95
C GLY A 21 12.45 -1.91 -4.02
N GLY A 22 12.85 -3.14 -3.68
CA GLY A 22 12.81 -4.27 -4.62
C GLY A 22 11.41 -4.64 -5.14
N MET A 23 10.34 -4.19 -4.48
CA MET A 23 8.95 -4.44 -4.86
C MET A 23 8.30 -3.25 -5.58
N GLY A 24 9.08 -2.25 -6.01
CA GLY A 24 8.60 -1.07 -6.72
C GLY A 24 8.84 0.23 -5.97
N GLU A 25 8.20 1.28 -6.45
CA GLU A 25 8.32 2.64 -5.94
C GLU A 25 6.96 3.13 -5.45
N VAL A 26 6.94 3.86 -4.33
CA VAL A 26 5.72 4.44 -3.76
C VAL A 26 5.80 5.95 -3.87
N TYR A 27 4.76 6.55 -4.40
CA TYR A 27 4.65 7.98 -4.65
C TYR A 27 3.46 8.58 -3.91
N ARG A 28 3.63 9.82 -3.46
CA ARG A 28 2.52 10.70 -3.14
C ARG A 28 1.95 11.24 -4.44
N ALA A 29 0.65 11.18 -4.61
CA ALA A 29 -0.04 11.67 -5.79
C ALA A 29 -1.32 12.41 -5.42
N ARG A 30 -1.83 13.23 -6.34
CA ARG A 30 -3.11 13.93 -6.21
C ARG A 30 -4.13 13.28 -7.14
N ASP A 31 -5.25 12.84 -6.57
CA ASP A 31 -6.44 12.45 -7.33
C ASP A 31 -7.19 13.73 -7.75
N SER A 32 -7.17 14.07 -9.03
CA SER A 32 -7.81 15.28 -9.57
C SER A 32 -9.34 15.23 -9.55
N ARG A 33 -9.92 14.02 -9.61
CA ARG A 33 -11.39 13.81 -9.60
C ARG A 33 -11.97 14.01 -8.20
N LEU A 34 -11.34 13.40 -7.19
CA LEU A 34 -11.82 13.44 -5.81
C LEU A 34 -11.14 14.53 -4.96
N ARG A 35 -10.19 15.27 -5.54
CA ARG A 35 -9.44 16.38 -4.90
C ARG A 35 -8.79 15.98 -3.59
N ARG A 36 -8.20 14.79 -3.57
CA ARG A 36 -7.51 14.24 -2.39
C ARG A 36 -6.11 13.77 -2.74
N GLU A 37 -5.28 13.63 -1.72
CA GLU A 37 -3.98 12.99 -1.85
C GLU A 37 -4.10 11.48 -1.61
N VAL A 38 -3.29 10.72 -2.33
CA VAL A 38 -3.25 9.27 -2.32
C VAL A 38 -1.81 8.79 -2.36
N ALA A 39 -1.57 7.55 -1.95
CA ALA A 39 -0.33 6.85 -2.23
C ALA A 39 -0.50 5.98 -3.46
N ILE A 40 0.51 5.98 -4.34
CA ILE A 40 0.53 5.10 -5.53
C ILE A 40 1.78 4.25 -5.47
N LYS A 41 1.60 2.94 -5.40
CA LYS A 41 2.69 1.97 -5.54
C LYS A 41 2.77 1.53 -6.99
N VAL A 42 3.87 1.88 -7.66
CA VAL A 42 4.17 1.46 -9.03
C VAL A 42 5.07 0.23 -8.98
N LEU A 43 4.62 -0.83 -9.63
CA LEU A 43 5.31 -2.13 -9.61
C LEU A 43 6.24 -2.26 -10.83
N PRO A 44 7.29 -3.11 -10.74
CA PRO A 44 8.17 -3.33 -11.87
C PRO A 44 7.43 -3.81 -13.10
N ARG A 45 7.78 -3.27 -14.27
CA ARG A 45 7.20 -3.66 -15.57
C ARG A 45 7.31 -5.17 -15.84
N ALA A 46 8.34 -5.82 -15.32
CA ALA A 46 8.51 -7.27 -15.44
C ALA A 46 7.30 -8.07 -14.90
N LEU A 47 6.52 -7.50 -13.98
CA LEU A 47 5.30 -8.13 -13.47
C LEU A 47 4.23 -8.27 -14.56
N SER A 48 4.07 -7.26 -15.41
CA SER A 48 3.06 -7.26 -16.49
C SER A 48 3.40 -8.19 -17.65
N LEU A 49 4.66 -8.65 -17.74
CA LEU A 49 5.10 -9.60 -18.75
C LEU A 49 4.73 -11.06 -18.40
N ASP A 50 4.35 -11.32 -17.17
CA ASP A 50 3.90 -12.62 -16.68
C ASP A 50 2.39 -12.55 -16.39
N ALA A 51 1.59 -13.15 -17.28
CA ALA A 51 0.13 -13.11 -17.21
C ALA A 51 -0.41 -13.75 -15.91
N ASP A 52 0.23 -14.78 -15.39
CA ASP A 52 -0.20 -15.44 -14.15
C ASP A 52 0.11 -14.58 -12.91
N ARG A 53 1.22 -13.88 -12.91
CA ARG A 53 1.57 -12.93 -11.84
C ARG A 53 0.64 -11.72 -11.88
N MET A 54 0.36 -11.20 -13.07
CA MET A 54 -0.55 -10.07 -13.23
C MET A 54 -1.95 -10.40 -12.75
N ARG A 55 -2.48 -11.56 -13.13
CA ARG A 55 -3.80 -12.03 -12.68
C ARG A 55 -3.86 -12.18 -11.15
N ARG A 56 -2.83 -12.76 -10.53
CA ARG A 56 -2.76 -12.87 -9.05
C ARG A 56 -2.73 -11.50 -8.39
N PHE A 57 -1.93 -10.58 -8.93
CA PHE A 57 -1.87 -9.20 -8.45
C PHE A 57 -3.25 -8.54 -8.48
N GLU A 58 -3.98 -8.62 -9.60
CA GLU A 58 -5.32 -8.06 -9.73
C GLU A 58 -6.31 -8.70 -8.74
N GLN A 59 -6.27 -10.01 -8.59
CA GLN A 59 -7.14 -10.73 -7.64
C GLN A 59 -6.84 -10.33 -6.19
N GLU A 60 -5.58 -10.22 -5.81
CA GLU A 60 -5.17 -9.79 -4.46
C GLU A 60 -5.56 -8.34 -4.20
N ALA A 61 -5.38 -7.46 -5.17
CA ALA A 61 -5.77 -6.05 -5.06
C ALA A 61 -7.29 -5.90 -4.91
N LEU A 62 -8.09 -6.63 -5.70
CA LEU A 62 -9.55 -6.63 -5.61
C LEU A 62 -10.03 -7.18 -4.26
N ALA A 63 -9.42 -8.26 -3.78
CA ALA A 63 -9.74 -8.83 -2.47
C ALA A 63 -9.45 -7.84 -1.34
N THR A 64 -8.30 -7.16 -1.40
CA THR A 64 -7.92 -6.13 -0.42
C THR A 64 -8.83 -4.90 -0.51
N ALA A 65 -9.20 -4.48 -1.71
CA ALA A 65 -10.10 -3.35 -1.92
C ALA A 65 -11.51 -3.58 -1.34
N ALA A 66 -11.92 -4.84 -1.19
CA ALA A 66 -13.18 -5.22 -0.54
C ALA A 66 -13.13 -5.13 1.00
N LEU A 67 -11.94 -4.95 1.58
CA LEU A 67 -11.77 -4.78 3.03
C LEU A 67 -12.00 -3.31 3.40
N ASN A 68 -12.88 -3.10 4.39
CA ASN A 68 -13.09 -1.79 5.00
C ASN A 68 -12.94 -1.95 6.51
N HIS A 69 -11.77 -1.61 7.02
CA HIS A 69 -11.44 -1.74 8.44
C HIS A 69 -10.42 -0.66 8.85
N PRO A 70 -10.55 -0.03 10.02
CA PRO A 70 -9.67 1.06 10.45
C PRO A 70 -8.19 0.65 10.61
N ASN A 71 -7.90 -0.64 10.78
CA ASN A 71 -6.53 -1.17 10.91
C ASN A 71 -6.04 -1.87 9.63
N ILE A 72 -6.67 -1.64 8.49
CA ILE A 72 -6.27 -2.15 7.18
C ILE A 72 -6.17 -0.99 6.20
N LEU A 73 -5.04 -0.90 5.49
CA LEU A 73 -4.83 0.10 4.44
C LEU A 73 -5.90 -0.01 3.35
N ALA A 74 -6.64 1.07 3.11
CA ALA A 74 -7.66 1.10 2.08
C ALA A 74 -7.04 1.16 0.68
N VAL A 75 -7.42 0.24 -0.20
CA VAL A 75 -7.10 0.26 -1.63
C VAL A 75 -8.25 0.92 -2.38
N PHE A 76 -7.92 1.93 -3.18
CA PHE A 76 -8.91 2.74 -3.89
C PHE A 76 -9.04 2.39 -5.36
N ASP A 77 -7.92 2.01 -6.01
CA ASP A 77 -7.88 1.78 -7.46
C ASP A 77 -6.67 0.94 -7.84
N ILE A 78 -6.72 0.34 -9.02
CA ILE A 78 -5.60 -0.32 -9.68
C ILE A 78 -5.55 0.10 -11.14
N GLY A 79 -4.37 0.10 -11.73
CA GLY A 79 -4.22 0.42 -13.14
C GLY A 79 -2.88 0.00 -13.70
N THR A 80 -2.68 0.33 -14.96
CA THR A 80 -1.42 0.11 -15.67
C THR A 80 -1.06 1.37 -16.44
N SER A 81 0.19 1.79 -16.37
CA SER A 81 0.75 2.89 -17.13
C SER A 81 2.09 2.49 -17.73
N ASP A 82 2.24 2.66 -19.03
CA ASP A 82 3.45 2.30 -19.80
C ASP A 82 3.93 0.85 -19.54
N GLY A 83 2.97 -0.06 -19.34
CA GLY A 83 3.22 -1.47 -19.02
C GLY A 83 3.65 -1.75 -17.58
N SER A 84 3.64 -0.77 -16.70
CA SER A 84 3.88 -0.93 -15.27
C SER A 84 2.56 -0.91 -14.50
N PRO A 85 2.21 -1.96 -13.77
CA PRO A 85 1.00 -1.96 -12.93
C PRO A 85 1.19 -1.06 -11.72
N TYR A 86 0.10 -0.45 -11.26
CA TYR A 86 0.10 0.35 -10.05
C TYR A 86 -1.14 0.12 -9.19
N VAL A 87 -0.97 0.35 -7.89
CA VAL A 87 -2.05 0.33 -6.89
C VAL A 87 -2.17 1.70 -6.27
N VAL A 88 -3.39 2.19 -6.17
CA VAL A 88 -3.73 3.44 -5.47
C VAL A 88 -4.33 3.10 -4.13
N SER A 89 -3.79 3.66 -3.07
CA SER A 89 -4.25 3.46 -1.70
C SER A 89 -4.38 4.78 -0.95
N GLU A 90 -4.94 4.70 0.24
CA GLU A 90 -4.89 5.83 1.15
C GLU A 90 -3.45 6.25 1.44
N LEU A 91 -3.23 7.55 1.61
CA LEU A 91 -1.96 8.10 2.03
C LEU A 91 -1.94 8.15 3.56
N LEU A 92 -1.07 7.34 4.16
CA LEU A 92 -0.86 7.37 5.60
C LEU A 92 0.21 8.39 5.96
N GLU A 93 -0.06 9.19 6.98
CA GLU A 93 0.92 10.08 7.60
C GLU A 93 1.41 9.46 8.91
N GLY A 94 2.72 9.47 9.11
CA GLY A 94 3.32 8.85 10.29
C GLY A 94 4.60 8.09 9.97
N GLU A 95 4.87 7.07 10.75
CA GLU A 95 6.05 6.23 10.63
C GLU A 95 5.67 4.75 10.67
N THR A 96 6.51 3.89 10.11
CA THR A 96 6.33 2.44 10.25
C THR A 96 6.68 1.97 11.66
N LEU A 97 6.15 0.81 12.05
CA LEU A 97 6.57 0.19 13.32
C LEU A 97 8.07 -0.10 13.34
N ARG A 98 8.68 -0.39 12.18
CA ARG A 98 10.14 -0.55 12.05
C ARG A 98 10.88 0.71 12.44
N ASP A 99 10.47 1.86 11.93
CA ASP A 99 11.11 3.14 12.23
C ASP A 99 10.91 3.51 13.70
N ARG A 100 9.73 3.29 14.23
CA ARG A 100 9.45 3.49 15.65
C ARG A 100 10.32 2.64 16.55
N LEU A 101 10.58 1.37 16.19
CA LEU A 101 11.46 0.47 16.95
C LEU A 101 12.93 0.88 16.90
N ARG A 102 13.38 1.58 15.85
CA ARG A 102 14.74 2.11 15.75
C ARG A 102 15.01 3.24 16.75
N THR A 103 13.99 3.97 17.14
CA THR A 103 14.12 5.09 18.10
C THR A 103 14.16 4.64 19.56
N GLY A 104 13.99 3.35 19.84
CA GLY A 104 14.06 2.76 21.18
C GLY A 104 12.89 1.82 21.50
N SER A 105 12.87 1.34 22.72
CA SER A 105 11.81 0.45 23.20
C SER A 105 10.45 1.16 23.26
N ILE A 106 9.40 0.38 23.07
CA ILE A 106 8.02 0.84 23.19
C ILE A 106 7.48 0.42 24.57
N ALA A 107 6.83 1.35 25.28
CA ALA A 107 6.20 1.04 26.54
C ALA A 107 5.19 -0.12 26.42
N LEU A 108 5.12 -0.99 27.43
CA LEU A 108 4.28 -2.19 27.41
C LEU A 108 2.82 -1.88 27.02
N ARG A 109 2.23 -0.85 27.62
CA ARG A 109 0.84 -0.46 27.31
C ARG A 109 0.64 -0.12 25.83
N LYS A 110 1.61 0.60 25.25
CA LYS A 110 1.57 0.98 23.83
C LYS A 110 1.79 -0.24 22.92
N THR A 111 2.66 -1.15 23.33
CA THR A 111 2.89 -2.41 22.63
C THR A 111 1.63 -3.27 22.57
N LEU A 112 0.90 -3.36 23.68
CA LEU A 112 -0.37 -4.09 23.75
C LEU A 112 -1.44 -3.43 22.88
N ASP A 113 -1.52 -2.10 22.85
CA ASP A 113 -2.43 -1.35 21.98
C ASP A 113 -2.14 -1.62 20.49
N TYR A 114 -0.89 -1.57 20.08
CA TYR A 114 -0.50 -1.91 18.70
C TYR A 114 -0.81 -3.38 18.35
N ALA A 115 -0.49 -4.31 19.25
CA ALA A 115 -0.76 -5.73 19.06
C ALA A 115 -2.27 -6.00 18.87
N LEU A 116 -3.12 -5.30 19.64
CA LEU A 116 -4.56 -5.42 19.56
C LEU A 116 -5.09 -4.90 18.21
N GLN A 117 -4.60 -3.74 17.74
CA GLN A 117 -4.98 -3.19 16.43
C GLN A 117 -4.55 -4.11 15.29
N ILE A 118 -3.33 -4.67 15.34
CA ILE A 118 -2.85 -5.65 14.36
C ILE A 118 -3.76 -6.89 14.35
N ALA A 119 -4.08 -7.43 15.51
CA ALA A 119 -4.95 -8.60 15.65
C ALA A 119 -6.36 -8.34 15.07
N HIS A 120 -6.94 -7.17 15.32
CA HIS A 120 -8.24 -6.79 14.76
C HIS A 120 -8.20 -6.69 13.23
N GLY A 121 -7.15 -6.07 12.66
CA GLY A 121 -6.97 -6.01 11.22
C GLY A 121 -6.82 -7.40 10.59
N LEU A 122 -5.99 -8.25 11.18
CA LEU A 122 -5.80 -9.63 10.70
C LEU A 122 -7.10 -10.45 10.80
N ALA A 123 -7.84 -10.33 11.90
CA ALA A 123 -9.13 -11.04 12.06
C ALA A 123 -10.11 -10.64 10.96
N ALA A 124 -10.26 -9.34 10.68
CA ALA A 124 -11.14 -8.84 9.63
C ALA A 124 -10.74 -9.36 8.23
N ALA A 125 -9.43 -9.45 7.92
CA ALA A 125 -8.93 -10.02 6.69
C ALA A 125 -9.21 -11.54 6.63
N HIS A 126 -8.96 -12.28 7.71
CA HIS A 126 -9.18 -13.72 7.78
C HIS A 126 -10.66 -14.10 7.63
N GLU A 127 -11.58 -13.32 8.17
CA GLU A 127 -13.03 -13.52 7.97
C GLU A 127 -13.43 -13.43 6.50
N LYS A 128 -12.67 -12.73 5.67
CA LYS A 128 -12.83 -12.66 4.22
C LYS A 128 -11.97 -13.66 3.44
N GLY A 129 -11.29 -14.57 4.14
CA GLY A 129 -10.41 -15.58 3.53
C GLY A 129 -9.06 -15.01 3.02
N ILE A 130 -8.69 -13.81 3.44
CA ILE A 130 -7.45 -13.15 3.02
C ILE A 130 -6.38 -13.37 4.09
N ILE A 131 -5.24 -13.89 3.68
CA ILE A 131 -4.06 -14.10 4.54
C ILE A 131 -2.96 -13.14 4.08
N HIS A 132 -2.38 -12.38 5.02
CA HIS A 132 -1.38 -11.33 4.70
C HIS A 132 -0.08 -11.89 4.11
N ARG A 133 0.44 -13.01 4.62
CA ARG A 133 1.64 -13.74 4.19
C ARG A 133 2.99 -13.01 4.33
N ASP A 134 3.01 -11.72 4.60
CA ASP A 134 4.25 -10.90 4.75
C ASP A 134 4.10 -9.89 5.89
N LEU A 135 3.61 -10.36 7.06
CA LEU A 135 3.47 -9.50 8.22
C LEU A 135 4.84 -9.21 8.84
N LYS A 136 5.21 -7.96 8.86
CA LYS A 136 6.49 -7.47 9.39
C LYS A 136 6.39 -5.99 9.77
N PRO A 137 7.30 -5.47 10.64
CA PRO A 137 7.22 -4.09 11.13
C PRO A 137 7.26 -3.01 10.05
N GLU A 138 7.79 -3.30 8.89
CA GLU A 138 7.83 -2.40 7.72
C GLU A 138 6.43 -2.18 7.10
N ASN A 139 5.51 -3.11 7.34
CA ASN A 139 4.15 -3.10 6.80
C ASN A 139 3.08 -2.72 7.84
N LEU A 140 3.51 -2.22 9.01
CA LEU A 140 2.67 -1.83 10.14
C LEU A 140 2.86 -0.37 10.51
#